data_49e87a80152a8bab1c4e0475fdfeda6f
#
_entry.id   49e87a80152a8bab1c4e0475fdfeda6f
#
_cell.length_a   1.000
_cell.length_b   1.000
_cell.length_c   1.000
_cell.angle_alpha   90.00
_cell.angle_beta   90.00
_cell.angle_gamma   90.00
#
_symmetry.space_group_name_H-M   'P 1'
#
loop_
_entity.id
_entity.type
_entity.pdbx_description
1 polymer ?
#
loop_
_entity_poly.entity_id
_entity_poly.type
_entity_poly.pdbx_seq_one_letter_code
_entity_poly.pdbx_strand_id
1 'polypeptide(L)'
;MSCIIDPALEISDTKGDLSMYCVRKVTDDLTWVGGSDRRLALFEGVYDVPKGVSYNSYLLTDDKTVLFDTVDHSVDRVFFENIAHVLGGRKLDALVVQHMEPDHAATIEEVVRRYPGVRILCNQ
;
A
#
# COMPACT_ATOMS: atom_id res chain seq x y z
N MET A 1 -10.14 -12.45 -5.04
CA MET A 1 -9.98 -11.11 -5.66
C MET A 1 -8.72 -11.14 -6.50
N SER A 2 -8.85 -10.98 -7.80
CA SER A 2 -7.67 -10.95 -8.66
C SER A 2 -6.92 -9.64 -8.45
N CYS A 3 -5.62 -9.73 -8.19
CA CYS A 3 -4.74 -8.59 -8.22
C CYS A 3 -4.58 -8.13 -9.68
N ILE A 4 -5.03 -6.92 -9.98
CA ILE A 4 -4.87 -6.37 -11.32
C ILE A 4 -3.58 -5.58 -11.35
N ILE A 5 -2.55 -6.19 -11.91
CA ILE A 5 -1.25 -5.55 -12.13
C ILE A 5 -1.34 -4.68 -13.38
N ASP A 6 -0.85 -3.44 -13.29
CA ASP A 6 -0.75 -2.58 -14.45
C ASP A 6 0.19 -3.21 -15.49
N PRO A 7 -0.28 -3.49 -16.72
CA PRO A 7 0.55 -4.11 -17.75
C PRO A 7 1.72 -3.23 -18.22
N ALA A 8 1.72 -1.94 -17.89
CA ALA A 8 2.85 -1.05 -18.18
C ALA A 8 4.04 -1.25 -17.25
N LEU A 9 3.88 -2.03 -16.18
CA LEU A 9 4.96 -2.38 -15.27
C LEU A 9 5.44 -3.78 -15.62
N GLU A 10 6.47 -3.88 -16.43
CA GLU A 10 7.11 -5.16 -16.72
C GLU A 10 7.62 -5.80 -15.43
N ILE A 11 7.08 -6.98 -15.14
CA ILE A 11 7.56 -7.82 -14.06
C ILE A 11 8.88 -8.40 -14.53
N SER A 12 9.98 -8.01 -13.91
CA SER A 12 11.18 -8.83 -13.99
C SER A 12 10.87 -10.11 -13.25
N ASP A 13 10.64 -11.15 -14.01
CA ASP A 13 10.30 -12.48 -13.51
C ASP A 13 11.46 -13.03 -12.71
N THR A 14 11.42 -12.83 -11.40
CA THR A 14 12.29 -13.56 -10.50
C THR A 14 11.58 -14.84 -10.10
N LYS A 15 11.93 -15.90 -10.82
CA LYS A 15 11.73 -17.31 -10.51
C LYS A 15 10.70 -17.63 -9.41
N GLY A 16 9.50 -18.03 -9.82
CA GLY A 16 8.79 -19.09 -9.14
C GLY A 16 8.09 -18.75 -7.83
N ASP A 17 8.00 -17.50 -7.44
CA ASP A 17 7.11 -17.11 -6.36
C ASP A 17 5.71 -16.85 -6.94
N LEU A 18 4.85 -17.86 -6.81
CA LEU A 18 3.40 -17.71 -7.01
C LEU A 18 2.83 -16.90 -5.83
N SER A 19 3.37 -15.70 -5.64
CA SER A 19 2.89 -14.79 -4.60
C SER A 19 1.42 -14.45 -4.90
N MET A 20 0.54 -14.88 -4.00
CA MET A 20 -0.87 -14.46 -4.02
C MET A 20 -1.03 -12.99 -3.61
N TYR A 21 0.07 -12.32 -3.33
CA TYR A 21 0.11 -10.95 -2.83
C TYR A 21 0.46 -9.98 -3.96
N CYS A 22 -0.21 -8.84 -3.94
CA CYS A 22 -0.05 -7.79 -4.95
C CYS A 22 1.05 -6.80 -4.56
N VAL A 23 2.23 -7.31 -4.26
CA VAL A 23 3.37 -6.47 -3.89
C VAL A 23 4.38 -6.37 -5.04
N ARG A 24 5.17 -5.31 -5.04
CA ARG A 24 6.21 -5.09 -6.03
C ARG A 24 7.45 -4.48 -5.40
N LYS A 25 8.58 -5.16 -5.55
CA LYS A 25 9.86 -4.60 -5.13
C LYS A 25 10.26 -3.43 -6.02
N VAL A 26 10.57 -2.30 -5.38
CA VAL A 26 11.15 -1.12 -6.03
C VAL A 26 12.67 -1.19 -5.93
N THR A 27 13.17 -1.50 -4.74
CA THR A 27 14.57 -1.80 -4.43
C THR A 27 14.63 -3.04 -3.54
N ASP A 28 15.81 -3.44 -3.08
CA ASP A 28 15.93 -4.60 -2.18
C ASP A 28 15.19 -4.40 -0.85
N ASP A 29 15.11 -3.17 -0.39
CA ASP A 29 14.53 -2.79 0.90
C ASP A 29 13.20 -2.02 0.80
N LEU A 30 12.82 -1.55 -0.39
CA LEU A 30 11.58 -0.79 -0.61
C LEU A 30 10.61 -1.57 -1.49
N THR A 31 9.40 -1.80 -0.97
CA THR A 31 8.34 -2.56 -1.67
C THR A 31 7.07 -1.72 -1.78
N TRP A 32 6.50 -1.66 -2.98
CA TRP A 32 5.15 -1.13 -3.18
C TRP A 32 4.13 -2.11 -2.61
N VAL A 33 3.24 -1.62 -1.77
CA VAL A 33 2.22 -2.41 -1.05
C VAL A 33 0.80 -1.87 -1.22
N GLY A 34 0.62 -0.91 -2.10
CA GLY A 34 -0.67 -0.26 -2.35
C GLY A 34 -1.71 -1.16 -3.01
N GLY A 35 -2.68 -0.55 -3.63
CA GLY A 35 -3.75 -1.26 -4.32
C GLY A 35 -4.28 -0.47 -5.51
N SER A 36 -4.98 -1.17 -6.41
CA SER A 36 -5.64 -0.56 -7.56
C SER A 36 -7.14 -0.84 -7.52
N ASP A 37 -7.95 0.18 -7.66
CA ASP A 37 -9.40 0.07 -7.79
C ASP A 37 -9.82 0.49 -9.20
N ARG A 38 -10.19 -0.49 -10.03
CA ARG A 38 -10.69 -0.26 -11.39
C ARG A 38 -12.20 -0.11 -11.46
N ARG A 39 -12.90 -0.31 -10.35
CA ARG A 39 -14.36 -0.18 -10.29
C ARG A 39 -14.81 1.24 -9.98
N LEU A 40 -13.90 2.07 -9.51
CA LEU A 40 -14.18 3.45 -9.17
C LEU A 40 -14.44 4.25 -10.44
N ALA A 41 -15.65 4.79 -10.56
CA ALA A 41 -16.03 5.64 -11.69
C ALA A 41 -15.59 7.09 -11.52
N LEU A 42 -15.65 7.58 -10.28
CA LEU A 42 -15.30 8.95 -9.93
C LEU A 42 -14.34 8.96 -8.73
N PHE A 43 -13.17 9.55 -8.90
CA PHE A 43 -12.25 9.77 -7.80
C PHE A 43 -12.74 10.94 -6.93
N GLU A 44 -12.84 10.69 -5.62
CA GLU A 44 -13.39 11.65 -4.64
C GLU A 44 -14.78 12.20 -5.01
N GLY A 45 -15.55 11.44 -5.82
CA GLY A 45 -16.88 11.84 -6.27
C GLY A 45 -16.91 12.96 -7.30
N VAL A 46 -15.77 13.40 -7.80
CA VAL A 46 -15.63 14.58 -8.67
C VAL A 46 -14.90 14.29 -9.98
N TYR A 47 -13.84 13.52 -9.93
CA TYR A 47 -12.96 13.30 -11.09
C TYR A 47 -13.31 12.00 -11.82
N ASP A 48 -13.56 12.10 -13.12
CA ASP A 48 -13.79 10.92 -13.96
C ASP A 48 -12.50 10.11 -14.13
N VAL A 49 -12.56 8.82 -13.79
CA VAL A 49 -11.40 7.91 -13.80
C VAL A 49 -11.76 6.60 -14.53
N PRO A 50 -11.90 6.63 -15.85
CA PRO A 50 -12.39 5.48 -16.62
C PRO A 50 -11.51 4.22 -16.49
N LYS A 51 -10.25 4.36 -16.09
CA LYS A 51 -9.32 3.24 -15.85
C LYS A 51 -9.14 2.90 -14.37
N GLY A 52 -9.88 3.56 -13.48
CA GLY A 52 -9.74 3.42 -12.05
C GLY A 52 -8.58 4.22 -11.46
N VAL A 53 -8.24 3.92 -10.21
CA VAL A 53 -7.21 4.61 -9.42
C VAL A 53 -6.26 3.61 -8.82
N SER A 54 -4.97 3.90 -8.85
CA SER A 54 -3.95 3.23 -8.04
C SER A 54 -3.67 4.06 -6.79
N TYR A 55 -3.71 3.40 -5.64
CA TYR A 55 -3.31 3.98 -4.36
C TYR A 55 -1.91 3.50 -4.04
N ASN A 56 -0.98 4.43 -3.93
CA ASN A 56 0.43 4.11 -3.79
C ASN A 56 0.87 4.23 -2.33
N SER A 57 1.32 3.12 -1.80
CA SER A 57 1.94 3.01 -0.50
C SER A 57 3.19 2.16 -0.61
N TYR A 58 4.21 2.50 0.16
CA TYR A 58 5.50 1.81 0.11
C TYR A 58 5.93 1.41 1.51
N LEU A 59 6.51 0.24 1.62
CA LEU A 59 7.06 -0.27 2.87
C LEU A 59 8.58 -0.42 2.74
N LEU A 60 9.30 0.30 3.58
CA LEU A 60 10.75 0.18 3.74
C LEU A 60 11.04 -0.88 4.81
N THR A 61 11.86 -1.87 4.47
CA THR A 61 12.29 -2.93 5.38
C THR A 61 13.80 -2.94 5.50
N ASP A 62 14.31 -2.09 6.37
CA ASP A 62 15.72 -1.99 6.74
C ASP A 62 15.87 -2.27 8.24
N ASP A 63 16.81 -1.67 8.94
CA ASP A 63 16.92 -1.75 10.41
C ASP A 63 15.61 -1.34 11.08
N LYS A 64 14.95 -0.35 10.53
CA LYS A 64 13.59 0.06 10.87
C LYS A 64 12.63 -0.27 9.73
N THR A 65 11.39 -0.53 10.08
CA THR A 65 10.31 -0.70 9.12
C THR A 65 9.44 0.55 9.08
N VAL A 66 9.32 1.14 7.90
CA VAL A 66 8.61 2.41 7.71
C VAL A 66 7.60 2.28 6.57
N LEU A 67 6.35 2.57 6.88
CA LEU A 67 5.27 2.63 5.88
C LEU A 67 5.11 4.08 5.41
N PHE A 68 5.05 4.29 4.11
CA PHE A 68 4.81 5.61 3.50
C PHE A 68 3.40 5.67 2.95
N ASP A 69 2.56 6.47 3.58
CA ASP A 69 1.14 6.65 3.31
C ASP A 69 0.29 5.38 3.52
N THR A 70 -1.00 5.56 3.55
CA THR A 70 -1.99 4.48 3.51
C THR A 70 -2.80 4.56 2.22
N VAL A 71 -3.92 3.89 2.16
CA VAL A 71 -4.78 3.80 0.98
C VAL A 71 -6.22 4.09 1.35
N ASP A 72 -7.06 4.26 0.35
CA ASP A 72 -8.50 4.33 0.51
C ASP A 72 -9.08 2.99 0.99
N HIS A 73 -10.23 3.03 1.66
CA HIS A 73 -10.92 1.85 2.17
C HIS A 73 -11.30 0.85 1.07
N SER A 74 -11.46 1.28 -0.16
CA SER A 74 -11.83 0.41 -1.28
C SER A 74 -10.82 -0.71 -1.55
N VAL A 75 -9.58 -0.53 -1.13
CA VAL A 75 -8.48 -1.50 -1.32
C VAL A 75 -7.80 -1.91 -0.01
N ASP A 76 -8.44 -1.65 1.12
CA ASP A 76 -7.86 -1.87 2.45
C ASP A 76 -7.46 -3.33 2.69
N ARG A 77 -8.28 -4.28 2.30
CA ARG A 77 -7.99 -5.70 2.49
C ARG A 77 -6.69 -6.12 1.81
N VAL A 78 -6.53 -5.79 0.54
CA VAL A 78 -5.31 -6.10 -0.24
C VAL A 78 -4.11 -5.40 0.37
N PHE A 79 -4.27 -4.14 0.75
CA PHE A 79 -3.24 -3.34 1.39
C PHE A 79 -2.71 -3.98 2.68
N PHE A 80 -3.59 -4.40 3.58
CA PHE A 80 -3.17 -5.01 4.84
C PHE A 80 -2.59 -6.42 4.66
N GLU A 81 -3.09 -7.19 3.72
CA GLU A 81 -2.49 -8.47 3.34
C GLU A 81 -1.06 -8.26 2.81
N ASN A 82 -0.84 -7.26 1.97
CA ASN A 82 0.47 -6.91 1.43
C ASN A 82 1.45 -6.50 2.53
N ILE A 83 1.03 -5.62 3.45
CA ILE A 83 1.87 -5.19 4.57
C ILE A 83 2.29 -6.38 5.44
N ALA A 84 1.34 -7.21 5.82
CA ALA A 84 1.61 -8.39 6.66
C ALA A 84 2.59 -9.34 5.99
N HIS A 85 2.44 -9.55 4.69
CA HIS A 85 3.33 -10.42 3.91
C HIS A 85 4.76 -9.86 3.87
N VAL A 86 4.92 -8.59 3.56
CA VAL A 86 6.25 -7.96 3.43
C VAL A 86 6.94 -7.82 4.79
N LEU A 87 6.20 -7.51 5.86
CA LEU A 87 6.75 -7.46 7.22
C LEU A 87 7.26 -8.82 7.70
N GLY A 88 6.59 -9.91 7.31
CA GLY A 88 6.99 -11.26 7.70
C GLY A 88 7.08 -11.48 9.21
N GLY A 89 6.18 -10.84 9.98
CA GLY A 89 6.17 -10.92 11.44
C GLY A 89 6.98 -9.84 12.15
N ARG A 90 7.69 -8.98 11.42
CA ARG A 90 8.37 -7.82 12.01
C ARG A 90 7.32 -6.78 12.45
N LYS A 91 7.64 -6.00 13.48
CA LYS A 91 6.80 -4.87 13.88
C LYS A 91 6.91 -3.73 12.85
N LEU A 92 5.88 -2.89 12.77
CA LEU A 92 5.94 -1.65 12.01
C LEU A 92 6.41 -0.53 12.96
N ASP A 93 7.54 0.10 12.64
CA ASP A 93 8.15 1.12 13.51
C ASP A 93 7.54 2.50 13.31
N ALA A 94 7.26 2.88 12.07
CA ALA A 94 6.72 4.19 11.77
C ALA A 94 5.81 4.17 10.54
N LEU A 95 4.87 5.12 10.53
CA LEU A 95 4.03 5.48 9.39
C LEU A 95 4.30 6.96 9.07
N VAL A 96 4.76 7.22 7.88
CA VAL A 96 4.91 8.58 7.34
C VAL A 96 3.68 8.92 6.53
N VAL A 97 2.93 9.95 6.96
CA VAL A 97 1.74 10.44 6.26
C VAL A 97 2.12 11.71 5.52
N GLN A 98 2.24 11.62 4.22
CA GLN A 98 2.66 12.73 3.37
C GLN A 98 1.48 13.65 3.02
N HIS A 99 0.27 13.09 3.02
CA HIS A 99 -0.95 13.80 2.61
C HIS A 99 -2.16 13.25 3.36
N MET A 100 -3.07 14.15 3.78
CA MET A 100 -4.20 13.78 4.64
C MET A 100 -5.51 13.52 3.87
N GLU A 101 -5.48 13.55 2.55
CA GLU A 101 -6.65 13.17 1.76
C GLU A 101 -6.92 11.65 1.86
N PRO A 102 -8.18 11.21 1.65
CA PRO A 102 -8.58 9.80 1.89
C PRO A 102 -7.75 8.76 1.15
N ASP A 103 -7.26 9.07 -0.03
CA ASP A 103 -6.41 8.17 -0.83
C ASP A 103 -5.04 7.88 -0.17
N HIS A 104 -4.63 8.69 0.81
CA HIS A 104 -3.40 8.52 1.59
C HIS A 104 -3.64 8.26 3.07
N ALA A 105 -4.83 8.58 3.58
CA ALA A 105 -5.06 8.68 5.02
C ALA A 105 -6.26 7.87 5.55
N ALA A 106 -7.12 7.37 4.69
CA ALA A 106 -8.38 6.73 5.12
C ALA A 106 -8.18 5.54 6.06
N THR A 107 -7.09 4.80 5.91
CA THR A 107 -6.83 3.58 6.69
C THR A 107 -5.80 3.75 7.80
N ILE A 108 -5.45 4.98 8.17
CA ILE A 108 -4.49 5.26 9.27
C ILE A 108 -4.95 4.60 10.58
N GLU A 109 -6.21 4.73 10.94
CA GLU A 109 -6.75 4.14 12.18
C GLU A 109 -6.54 2.63 12.22
N GLU A 110 -6.78 1.95 11.12
CA GLU A 110 -6.59 0.51 11.03
C GLU A 110 -5.12 0.12 11.14
N VAL A 111 -4.20 0.91 10.58
CA VAL A 111 -2.75 0.69 10.75
C VAL A 111 -2.39 0.77 12.23
N VAL A 112 -2.88 1.77 12.94
CA VAL A 112 -2.60 1.94 14.38
C VAL A 112 -3.17 0.77 15.19
N ARG A 113 -4.34 0.28 14.85
CA ARG A 113 -4.96 -0.86 15.53
C ARG A 113 -4.18 -2.16 15.31
N ARG A 114 -3.73 -2.40 14.08
CA ARG A 114 -3.01 -3.63 13.71
C ARG A 114 -1.56 -3.65 14.18
N TYR A 115 -0.95 -2.47 14.26
CA TYR A 115 0.47 -2.31 14.61
C TYR A 115 0.62 -1.38 15.82
N PRO A 116 0.26 -1.86 17.04
CA PRO A 116 0.40 -1.06 18.25
C PRO A 116 1.85 -0.62 18.46
N GLY A 117 2.05 0.64 18.81
CA GLY A 117 3.38 1.21 18.98
C GLY A 117 3.97 1.84 17.72
N VAL A 118 3.28 1.77 16.58
CA VAL A 118 3.68 2.50 15.37
C VAL A 118 3.69 4.01 15.66
N ARG A 119 4.74 4.69 15.25
CA ARG A 119 4.83 6.15 15.36
C ARG A 119 4.34 6.79 14.07
N ILE A 120 3.45 7.76 14.19
CA ILE A 120 2.96 8.52 13.04
C ILE A 120 3.81 9.78 12.88
N LEU A 121 4.35 9.96 11.69
CA LEU A 121 5.11 11.13 11.27
C LEU A 121 4.30 11.84 10.17
N CYS A 122 3.90 13.05 10.43
CA CYS A 122 3.14 13.86 9.46
C CYS A 122 3.64 15.30 9.46
N ASN A 123 3.28 16.01 8.39
CA ASN A 123 3.56 17.43 8.23
C ASN A 123 2.64 18.25 9.14
N GLN A 124 3.10 19.43 9.54
CA GLN A 124 2.24 20.43 10.22
C GLN A 124 1.40 21.18 9.22
#